data_7243d5dad72887ec6b1918179e22c2ae
#
_entry.id   7243d5dad72887ec6b1918179e22c2ae
#
_cell.length_a   1.000
_cell.length_b   1.000
_cell.length_c   1.000
_cell.angle_alpha   90.00
_cell.angle_beta   90.00
_cell.angle_gamma   90.00
#
_symmetry.space_group_name_H-M   'P 1'
#
loop_
_entity.id
_entity.type
_entity.pdbx_description
1 polymer ?
#
loop_
_entity_poly.entity_id
_entity_poly.type
_entity_poly.pdbx_seq_one_letter_code
_entity_poly.pdbx_strand_id
1 'polypeptide(L)'
;EGTRHNAGFDVIDVLAEKYNISVDARKCRAFCGKGVIAGQKVLLVKPQTYMNLSGESVGGIVNYYKIDPESDLLVIYDDISLDVGQLRIRKKGSAGGHNGIKSIIAHLGTTVFPRIKVGVGEKPKNYDLADYVLGHFSKQERELMEEGYEHASDAVEQIVQGEIEAAMNVFNKKVKA
;
A
#
# COMPACT_ATOMS: atom_id res chain seq x y z
N GLU A 1 1.85 12.71 -7.65
CA GLU A 1 3.00 11.89 -8.05
C GLU A 1 4.29 12.41 -7.41
N GLY A 2 5.20 11.50 -7.03
CA GLY A 2 6.50 11.84 -6.49
C GLY A 2 6.51 12.36 -5.06
N THR A 3 5.38 12.34 -4.36
CA THR A 3 5.33 12.69 -2.94
C THR A 3 5.43 11.45 -2.07
N ARG A 4 5.86 11.64 -0.81
CA ARG A 4 5.98 10.55 0.17
C ARG A 4 4.64 9.88 0.45
N HIS A 5 3.53 10.62 0.38
CA HIS A 5 2.20 10.13 0.72
C HIS A 5 1.52 9.34 -0.40
N ASN A 6 2.15 9.26 -1.59
CA ASN A 6 1.64 8.51 -2.74
C ASN A 6 2.30 7.14 -2.91
N ALA A 7 3.05 6.67 -1.93
CA ALA A 7 3.80 5.42 -2.06
C ALA A 7 2.91 4.21 -2.42
N GLY A 8 1.74 4.10 -1.77
CA GLY A 8 0.81 3.03 -2.09
C GLY A 8 0.30 3.09 -3.53
N PHE A 9 -0.04 4.27 -4.01
CA PHE A 9 -0.49 4.48 -5.39
C PHE A 9 0.62 4.14 -6.39
N ASP A 10 1.86 4.50 -6.09
CA ASP A 10 3.00 4.23 -6.95
C ASP A 10 3.23 2.71 -7.10
N VAL A 11 3.04 1.95 -6.02
CA VAL A 11 3.13 0.48 -6.09
C VAL A 11 2.01 -0.08 -6.98
N ILE A 12 0.78 0.42 -6.84
CA ILE A 12 -0.32 0.00 -7.72
C ILE A 12 0.01 0.32 -9.18
N ASP A 13 0.60 1.47 -9.46
CA ASP A 13 1.00 1.83 -10.83
C ASP A 13 2.08 0.90 -11.38
N VAL A 14 3.05 0.51 -10.56
CA VAL A 14 4.08 -0.47 -10.94
C VAL A 14 3.44 -1.83 -11.29
N LEU A 15 2.51 -2.29 -10.45
CA LEU A 15 1.77 -3.54 -10.70
C LEU A 15 0.93 -3.45 -11.98
N ALA A 16 0.24 -2.33 -12.19
CA ALA A 16 -0.59 -2.12 -13.36
C ALA A 16 0.24 -2.18 -14.65
N GLU A 17 1.40 -1.56 -14.66
CA GLU A 17 2.31 -1.61 -15.81
C GLU A 17 2.87 -3.02 -16.02
N LYS A 18 3.35 -3.65 -14.96
CA LYS A 18 3.98 -4.98 -15.04
C LYS A 18 3.02 -6.06 -15.53
N TYR A 19 1.77 -6.02 -15.10
CA TYR A 19 0.76 -7.04 -15.44
C TYR A 19 -0.25 -6.58 -16.48
N ASN A 20 0.00 -5.42 -17.09
CA ASN A 20 -0.84 -4.87 -18.15
C ASN A 20 -2.31 -4.72 -17.72
N ILE A 21 -2.53 -4.13 -16.55
CA ILE A 21 -3.85 -3.90 -15.98
C ILE A 21 -4.17 -2.40 -16.07
N SER A 22 -5.30 -2.06 -16.69
CA SER A 22 -5.78 -0.68 -16.76
C SER A 22 -6.60 -0.35 -15.51
N VAL A 23 -6.14 0.62 -14.71
CA VAL A 23 -6.77 1.02 -13.45
C VAL A 23 -7.56 2.32 -13.70
N ASP A 24 -8.62 2.23 -14.47
CA ASP A 24 -9.37 3.38 -14.97
C ASP A 24 -10.90 3.27 -14.80
N ALA A 25 -11.41 2.14 -14.31
CA ALA A 25 -12.84 1.99 -14.04
C ALA A 25 -13.21 2.64 -12.71
N ARG A 26 -14.24 3.47 -12.70
CA ARG A 26 -14.70 4.15 -11.49
C ARG A 26 -15.67 3.28 -10.70
N LYS A 27 -15.36 3.03 -9.43
CA LYS A 27 -16.22 2.29 -8.53
C LYS A 27 -15.90 2.62 -7.08
N CYS A 28 -16.93 2.82 -6.26
CA CYS A 28 -16.77 3.06 -4.83
C CYS A 28 -15.77 4.19 -4.53
N ARG A 29 -15.84 5.28 -5.29
CA ARG A 29 -14.96 6.44 -5.16
C ARG A 29 -13.47 6.09 -5.35
N ALA A 30 -13.21 5.14 -6.24
CA ALA A 30 -11.85 4.70 -6.56
C ALA A 30 -11.71 4.47 -8.06
N PHE A 31 -10.47 4.50 -8.53
CA PHE A 31 -10.13 3.93 -9.82
C PHE A 31 -9.74 2.47 -9.61
N CYS A 32 -10.31 1.59 -10.41
CA CYS A 32 -10.15 0.14 -10.28
C CYS A 32 -9.75 -0.49 -11.61
N GLY A 33 -9.02 -1.60 -11.52
CA GLY A 33 -8.67 -2.41 -12.69
C GLY A 33 -8.64 -3.88 -12.35
N LYS A 34 -9.33 -4.69 -13.13
CA LYS A 34 -9.34 -6.15 -13.00
C LYS A 34 -8.20 -6.75 -13.83
N GLY A 35 -7.53 -7.73 -13.27
CA GLY A 35 -6.46 -8.43 -13.98
C GLY A 35 -6.07 -9.72 -13.30
N VAL A 36 -4.93 -10.26 -13.72
CA VAL A 36 -4.39 -11.52 -13.19
C VAL A 36 -2.96 -11.28 -12.76
N ILE A 37 -2.64 -11.66 -11.54
CA ILE A 37 -1.26 -11.64 -11.00
C ILE A 37 -0.97 -13.04 -10.49
N ALA A 38 0.13 -13.64 -10.96
CA ALA A 38 0.57 -14.97 -10.54
C ALA A 38 -0.56 -16.01 -10.63
N GLY A 39 -1.36 -15.94 -11.70
CA GLY A 39 -2.45 -16.87 -11.94
C GLY A 39 -3.73 -16.61 -11.16
N GLN A 40 -3.78 -15.57 -10.33
CA GLN A 40 -4.94 -15.24 -9.50
C GLN A 40 -5.63 -13.99 -10.02
N LYS A 41 -6.97 -14.00 -10.00
CA LYS A 41 -7.76 -12.80 -10.34
C LYS A 41 -7.62 -11.77 -9.24
N VAL A 42 -7.29 -10.54 -9.63
CA VAL A 42 -7.10 -9.43 -8.69
C VAL A 42 -7.87 -8.20 -9.14
N LEU A 43 -8.15 -7.32 -8.18
CA LEU A 43 -8.64 -5.98 -8.43
C LEU A 43 -7.63 -5.00 -7.84
N LEU A 44 -7.03 -4.18 -8.69
CA LEU A 44 -6.18 -3.08 -8.25
C LEU A 44 -7.06 -1.87 -7.97
N VAL A 45 -6.88 -1.23 -6.82
CA VAL A 45 -7.75 -0.15 -6.35
C VAL A 45 -6.91 1.05 -5.92
N LYS A 46 -7.25 2.22 -6.46
CA LYS A 46 -6.65 3.50 -6.06
C LYS A 46 -7.78 4.40 -5.56
N PRO A 47 -8.02 4.48 -4.23
CA PRO A 47 -9.04 5.36 -3.69
C PRO A 47 -8.83 6.81 -4.12
N GLN A 48 -9.91 7.49 -4.49
CA GLN A 48 -9.90 8.89 -4.94
C GLN A 48 -10.52 9.83 -3.90
N THR A 49 -10.66 9.35 -2.68
CA THR A 49 -11.11 10.16 -1.53
C THR A 49 -9.92 10.90 -0.93
N TYR A 50 -10.20 11.86 -0.06
CA TYR A 50 -9.16 12.33 0.85
C TYR A 50 -8.65 11.17 1.71
N MET A 51 -7.40 11.24 2.17
CA MET A 51 -6.76 10.15 2.90
C MET A 51 -7.58 9.69 4.11
N ASN A 52 -8.11 10.65 4.89
CA ASN A 52 -8.92 10.34 6.06
C ASN A 52 -10.28 9.71 5.74
N LEU A 53 -10.65 9.60 4.46
CA LEU A 53 -11.88 8.97 4.00
C LEU A 53 -11.63 7.69 3.20
N SER A 54 -10.40 7.18 3.21
CA SER A 54 -10.03 5.97 2.45
C SER A 54 -10.90 4.76 2.78
N GLY A 55 -11.38 4.67 4.02
CA GLY A 55 -12.27 3.58 4.46
C GLY A 55 -13.61 3.55 3.74
N GLU A 56 -14.13 4.71 3.29
CA GLU A 56 -15.37 4.75 2.51
C GLU A 56 -15.20 3.97 1.20
N SER A 57 -14.06 4.18 0.53
CA SER A 57 -13.74 3.50 -0.71
C SER A 57 -13.46 2.01 -0.49
N VAL A 58 -12.55 1.69 0.42
CA VAL A 58 -12.15 0.30 0.69
C VAL A 58 -13.31 -0.50 1.26
N GLY A 59 -14.07 0.06 2.21
CA GLY A 59 -15.26 -0.59 2.76
C GLY A 59 -16.32 -0.85 1.69
N GLY A 60 -16.53 0.09 0.77
CA GLY A 60 -17.43 -0.07 -0.35
C GLY A 60 -17.03 -1.21 -1.28
N ILE A 61 -15.74 -1.33 -1.59
CA ILE A 61 -15.21 -2.41 -2.42
C ILE A 61 -15.37 -3.76 -1.71
N VAL A 62 -15.01 -3.84 -0.43
CA VAL A 62 -15.14 -5.06 0.36
C VAL A 62 -16.58 -5.55 0.40
N ASN A 63 -17.54 -4.65 0.63
CA ASN A 63 -18.96 -4.98 0.66
C ASN A 63 -19.48 -5.39 -0.73
N TYR A 64 -19.10 -4.66 -1.76
CA TYR A 64 -19.57 -4.93 -3.12
C TYR A 64 -19.15 -6.30 -3.62
N TYR A 65 -17.89 -6.66 -3.42
CA TYR A 65 -17.34 -7.94 -3.87
C TYR A 65 -17.47 -9.05 -2.83
N LYS A 66 -17.98 -8.73 -1.63
CA LYS A 66 -18.18 -9.68 -0.52
C LYS A 66 -16.91 -10.45 -0.19
N ILE A 67 -15.78 -9.75 -0.14
CA ILE A 67 -14.50 -10.36 0.18
C ILE A 67 -14.26 -10.37 1.69
N ASP A 68 -13.42 -11.30 2.14
CA ASP A 68 -12.97 -11.39 3.51
C ASP A 68 -11.69 -10.55 3.67
N PRO A 69 -11.69 -9.50 4.52
CA PRO A 69 -10.49 -8.67 4.69
C PRO A 69 -9.25 -9.45 5.11
N GLU A 70 -9.40 -10.51 5.91
CA GLU A 70 -8.25 -11.29 6.39
C GLU A 70 -7.54 -12.05 5.28
N SER A 71 -8.31 -12.65 4.35
CA SER A 71 -7.76 -13.53 3.31
C SER A 71 -7.65 -12.89 1.93
N ASP A 72 -8.47 -11.86 1.64
CA ASP A 72 -8.64 -11.38 0.26
C ASP A 72 -8.30 -9.91 0.07
N LEU A 73 -7.95 -9.19 1.12
CA LEU A 73 -7.60 -7.76 1.06
C LEU A 73 -6.11 -7.57 1.35
N LEU A 74 -5.45 -6.77 0.54
CA LEU A 74 -4.09 -6.31 0.82
C LEU A 74 -4.06 -4.79 0.68
N VAL A 75 -3.63 -4.10 1.73
CA VAL A 75 -3.52 -2.63 1.74
C VAL A 75 -2.04 -2.25 1.70
N ILE A 76 -1.70 -1.34 0.79
CA ILE A 76 -0.32 -0.86 0.61
C ILE A 76 -0.31 0.64 0.90
N TYR A 77 0.57 1.06 1.82
CA TYR A 77 0.60 2.46 2.24
C TYR A 77 1.98 2.88 2.76
N ASP A 78 2.17 4.19 2.86
CA ASP A 78 3.40 4.80 3.34
C ASP A 78 3.57 4.70 4.86
N ASP A 79 4.82 4.61 5.31
CA ASP A 79 5.15 4.56 6.73
C ASP A 79 6.40 5.43 7.01
N ILE A 80 6.23 6.46 7.83
CA ILE A 80 7.31 7.39 8.19
C ILE A 80 8.30 6.80 9.20
N SER A 81 7.96 5.70 9.84
CA SER A 81 8.83 5.05 10.83
C SER A 81 9.83 4.07 10.20
N LEU A 82 9.72 3.84 8.91
CA LEU A 82 10.63 2.97 8.16
C LEU A 82 11.54 3.79 7.26
N ASP A 83 12.77 3.32 7.08
CA ASP A 83 13.71 3.96 6.17
C ASP A 83 13.17 3.98 4.74
N VAL A 84 13.61 4.95 3.95
CA VAL A 84 13.18 5.12 2.55
C VAL A 84 13.39 3.83 1.77
N GLY A 85 12.30 3.30 1.19
CA GLY A 85 12.34 2.09 0.38
C GLY A 85 12.28 0.79 1.16
N GLN A 86 12.33 0.83 2.49
CA GLN A 86 12.19 -0.37 3.31
C GLN A 86 10.73 -0.83 3.36
N LEU A 87 10.51 -2.15 3.32
CA LEU A 87 9.17 -2.72 3.44
C LEU A 87 8.94 -3.33 4.82
N ARG A 88 7.68 -3.32 5.23
CA ARG A 88 7.22 -4.09 6.37
C ARG A 88 5.87 -4.71 6.04
N ILE A 89 5.81 -6.03 6.05
CA ILE A 89 4.58 -6.78 5.78
C ILE A 89 4.02 -7.27 7.11
N ARG A 90 2.72 -7.04 7.33
CA ARG A 90 2.00 -7.47 8.53
C ARG A 90 0.67 -8.10 8.13
N LYS A 91 0.19 -9.07 8.93
CA LYS A 91 -1.15 -9.67 8.75
C LYS A 91 -2.22 -8.89 9.49
N LYS A 92 -1.84 -8.10 10.49
CA LYS A 92 -2.75 -7.31 11.33
C LYS A 92 -1.97 -6.18 11.99
N GLY A 93 -2.68 -5.23 12.55
CA GLY A 93 -2.05 -4.16 13.33
C GLY A 93 -2.91 -2.91 13.41
N SER A 94 -2.52 -2.00 14.30
CA SER A 94 -3.14 -0.69 14.46
C SER A 94 -2.77 0.23 13.30
N ALA A 95 -3.39 1.42 13.28
CA ALA A 95 -3.12 2.42 12.25
C ALA A 95 -1.77 3.13 12.41
N GLY A 96 -1.20 3.13 13.62
CA GLY A 96 0.09 3.78 13.87
C GLY A 96 0.12 5.27 13.52
N GLY A 97 -1.00 5.96 13.62
CA GLY A 97 -1.11 7.38 13.27
C GLY A 97 -1.47 7.65 11.81
N HIS A 98 -1.50 6.66 10.96
CA HIS A 98 -1.85 6.84 9.53
C HIS A 98 -3.36 7.04 9.37
N ASN A 99 -3.78 8.20 8.88
CA ASN A 99 -5.19 8.57 8.80
C ASN A 99 -5.99 7.68 7.84
N GLY A 100 -5.40 7.27 6.73
CA GLY A 100 -6.04 6.36 5.79
C GLY A 100 -6.35 5.01 6.43
N ILE A 101 -5.40 4.48 7.19
CA ILE A 101 -5.58 3.18 7.86
C ILE A 101 -6.59 3.29 9.00
N LYS A 102 -6.60 4.40 9.75
CA LYS A 102 -7.66 4.65 10.75
C LYS A 102 -9.05 4.57 10.13
N SER A 103 -9.22 5.22 8.98
CA SER A 103 -10.49 5.21 8.24
C SER A 103 -10.86 3.81 7.77
N ILE A 104 -9.91 3.05 7.23
CA ILE A 104 -10.14 1.67 6.78
C ILE A 104 -10.57 0.78 7.95
N ILE A 105 -9.84 0.84 9.07
CA ILE A 105 -10.18 0.06 10.27
C ILE A 105 -11.59 0.40 10.77
N ALA A 106 -11.94 1.70 10.80
CA ALA A 106 -13.27 2.13 11.24
C ALA A 106 -14.38 1.57 10.34
N HIS A 107 -14.17 1.55 9.02
CA HIS A 107 -15.18 1.05 8.07
C HIS A 107 -15.25 -0.46 8.00
N LEU A 108 -14.12 -1.16 8.13
CA LEU A 108 -14.09 -2.62 8.11
C LEU A 108 -14.48 -3.24 9.45
N GLY A 109 -14.32 -2.51 10.55
CA GLY A 109 -14.57 -3.02 11.90
C GLY A 109 -13.53 -4.04 12.36
N THR A 110 -12.36 -4.09 11.74
CA THR A 110 -11.31 -5.02 12.09
C THR A 110 -9.93 -4.44 11.79
N THR A 111 -8.93 -4.88 12.57
CA THR A 111 -7.52 -4.60 12.30
C THR A 111 -6.82 -5.79 11.63
N VAL A 112 -7.55 -6.89 11.39
CA VAL A 112 -6.98 -8.13 10.86
C VAL A 112 -7.14 -8.17 9.35
N PHE A 113 -6.19 -7.57 8.66
CA PHE A 113 -6.05 -7.65 7.21
C PHE A 113 -4.57 -7.48 6.83
N PRO A 114 -4.11 -8.17 5.78
CA PRO A 114 -2.73 -8.02 5.31
C PRO A 114 -2.42 -6.61 4.82
N ARG A 115 -1.19 -6.18 5.07
CA ARG A 115 -0.71 -4.87 4.64
C ARG A 115 0.77 -4.89 4.31
N ILE A 116 1.16 -4.07 3.36
CA ILE A 116 2.55 -3.76 3.07
C ILE A 116 2.77 -2.29 3.39
N LYS A 117 3.66 -2.03 4.33
CA LYS A 117 4.11 -0.67 4.66
C LYS A 117 5.35 -0.36 3.82
N VAL A 118 5.34 0.79 3.16
CA VAL A 118 6.46 1.25 2.34
C VAL A 118 7.11 2.43 3.05
N GLY A 119 8.36 2.28 3.44
CA GLY A 119 9.08 3.31 4.16
C GLY A 119 9.33 4.55 3.34
N VAL A 120 9.03 5.71 3.90
CA VAL A 120 9.27 7.01 3.27
C VAL A 120 10.25 7.88 4.07
N GLY A 121 10.78 7.34 5.17
CA GLY A 121 11.76 8.00 6.01
C GLY A 121 11.16 8.76 7.17
N GLU A 122 11.94 8.84 8.25
CA GLU A 122 11.55 9.54 9.47
C GLU A 122 11.43 11.05 9.26
N LYS A 123 10.42 11.65 9.91
CA LYS A 123 10.24 13.09 9.89
C LYS A 123 11.38 13.77 10.68
N PRO A 124 12.07 14.77 10.12
CA PRO A 124 13.03 15.58 10.87
C PRO A 124 12.36 16.27 12.07
N LYS A 125 13.13 16.48 13.16
CA LYS A 125 12.61 17.00 14.43
C LYS A 125 11.80 18.30 14.34
N ASN A 126 12.16 19.20 13.42
CA ASN A 126 11.53 20.51 13.27
C ASN A 126 10.63 20.60 12.05
N TYR A 127 10.17 19.47 11.54
CA TYR A 127 9.37 19.42 10.32
C TYR A 127 7.93 19.04 10.69
N ASP A 128 6.97 19.75 10.11
CA ASP A 128 5.56 19.37 10.26
C ASP A 128 5.30 18.08 9.53
N LEU A 129 4.55 17.15 10.17
CA LEU A 129 4.27 15.83 9.58
C LEU A 129 3.54 15.94 8.24
N ALA A 130 2.55 16.84 8.16
CA ALA A 130 1.79 17.01 6.91
C ALA A 130 2.70 17.52 5.78
N ASP A 131 3.56 18.49 6.08
CA ASP A 131 4.52 19.01 5.09
C ASP A 131 5.51 17.94 4.66
N TYR A 132 5.96 17.09 5.59
CA TYR A 132 6.90 16.03 5.27
C TYR A 132 6.32 15.00 4.31
N VAL A 133 5.12 14.47 4.60
CA VAL A 133 4.51 13.42 3.76
C VAL A 133 4.06 13.95 2.41
N LEU A 134 3.82 15.26 2.28
CA LEU A 134 3.51 15.92 1.01
C LEU A 134 4.77 16.38 0.27
N GLY A 135 5.94 16.34 0.93
CA GLY A 135 7.21 16.71 0.32
C GLY A 135 7.68 15.70 -0.72
N HIS A 136 8.49 16.18 -1.65
CA HIS A 136 9.07 15.34 -2.69
C HIS A 136 10.34 14.64 -2.21
N PHE A 137 10.64 13.49 -2.79
CA PHE A 137 11.89 12.78 -2.56
C PHE A 137 13.05 13.47 -3.28
N SER A 138 14.24 13.43 -2.67
CA SER A 138 15.49 13.74 -3.36
C SER A 138 15.77 12.70 -4.45
N LYS A 139 16.73 12.97 -5.33
CA LYS A 139 17.12 12.01 -6.37
C LYS A 139 17.55 10.66 -5.77
N GLN A 140 18.37 10.71 -4.74
CA GLN A 140 18.85 9.50 -4.05
C GLN A 140 17.72 8.74 -3.37
N GLU A 141 16.83 9.45 -2.69
CA GLU A 141 15.65 8.84 -2.06
C GLU A 141 14.73 8.23 -3.12
N ARG A 142 14.57 8.87 -4.27
CA ARG A 142 13.74 8.36 -5.36
C ARG A 142 14.26 7.03 -5.88
N GLU A 143 15.57 6.87 -6.03
CA GLU A 143 16.17 5.59 -6.45
C GLU A 143 15.87 4.48 -5.44
N LEU A 144 15.99 4.78 -4.14
CA LEU A 144 15.64 3.82 -3.08
C LEU A 144 14.14 3.49 -3.10
N MET A 145 13.29 4.48 -3.37
CA MET A 145 11.85 4.23 -3.47
C MET A 145 11.50 3.35 -4.67
N GLU A 146 12.15 3.55 -5.80
CA GLU A 146 11.92 2.71 -6.99
C GLU A 146 12.28 1.25 -6.72
N GLU A 147 13.40 1.00 -6.03
CA GLU A 147 13.75 -0.34 -5.58
C GLU A 147 12.71 -0.90 -4.61
N GLY A 148 12.24 -0.08 -3.68
CA GLY A 148 11.18 -0.47 -2.74
C GLY A 148 9.88 -0.85 -3.45
N TYR A 149 9.51 -0.11 -4.48
CA TYR A 149 8.31 -0.42 -5.27
C TYR A 149 8.45 -1.76 -6.01
N GLU A 150 9.63 -2.05 -6.56
CA GLU A 150 9.88 -3.35 -7.20
C GLU A 150 9.80 -4.49 -6.18
N HIS A 151 10.38 -4.31 -5.00
CA HIS A 151 10.29 -5.28 -3.92
C HIS A 151 8.85 -5.46 -3.46
N ALA A 152 8.08 -4.37 -3.36
CA ALA A 152 6.66 -4.45 -3.01
C ALA A 152 5.87 -5.22 -4.07
N SER A 153 6.17 -5.01 -5.35
CA SER A 153 5.55 -5.76 -6.44
C SER A 153 5.85 -7.27 -6.31
N ASP A 154 7.11 -7.63 -6.02
CA ASP A 154 7.49 -9.02 -5.80
C ASP A 154 6.77 -9.62 -4.58
N ALA A 155 6.63 -8.83 -3.50
CA ALA A 155 5.91 -9.25 -2.32
C ALA A 155 4.42 -9.51 -2.61
N VAL A 156 3.80 -8.65 -3.42
CA VAL A 156 2.40 -8.84 -3.84
C VAL A 156 2.24 -10.15 -4.58
N GLU A 157 3.15 -10.50 -5.48
CA GLU A 157 3.11 -11.78 -6.21
C GLU A 157 3.08 -12.96 -5.24
N GLN A 158 3.93 -12.94 -4.22
CA GLN A 158 3.96 -14.02 -3.21
C GLN A 158 2.69 -14.06 -2.38
N ILE A 159 2.21 -12.89 -1.94
CA ILE A 159 1.01 -12.80 -1.11
C ILE A 159 -0.22 -13.30 -1.88
N VAL A 160 -0.34 -12.94 -3.14
CA VAL A 160 -1.45 -13.37 -4.01
C VAL A 160 -1.44 -14.89 -4.19
N GLN A 161 -0.26 -15.52 -4.16
CA GLN A 161 -0.12 -16.98 -4.22
C GLN A 161 -0.39 -17.66 -2.87
N GLY A 162 -0.72 -16.92 -1.84
CA GLY A 162 -0.96 -17.46 -0.50
C GLY A 162 0.30 -17.63 0.33
N GLU A 163 1.42 -17.02 -0.07
CA GLU A 163 2.72 -17.18 0.58
C GLU A 163 3.16 -15.94 1.38
N ILE A 164 2.26 -15.40 2.19
CA ILE A 164 2.55 -14.19 2.96
C ILE A 164 3.69 -14.41 3.98
N GLU A 165 3.78 -15.59 4.58
CA GLU A 165 4.86 -15.90 5.54
C GLU A 165 6.22 -15.84 4.85
N ALA A 166 6.34 -16.42 3.65
CA ALA A 166 7.57 -16.37 2.87
C ALA A 166 7.90 -14.93 2.48
N ALA A 167 6.91 -14.14 2.09
CA ALA A 167 7.11 -12.73 1.76
C ALA A 167 7.61 -11.95 2.98
N MET A 168 7.04 -12.20 4.17
CA MET A 168 7.50 -11.57 5.42
C MET A 168 8.97 -11.90 5.70
N ASN A 169 9.36 -13.15 5.52
CA ASN A 169 10.75 -13.57 5.76
C ASN A 169 11.74 -12.91 4.82
N VAL A 170 11.35 -12.66 3.57
CA VAL A 170 12.25 -12.07 2.57
C VAL A 170 12.29 -10.53 2.71
N PHE A 171 11.12 -9.88 2.81
CA PHE A 171 11.03 -8.43 2.64
C PHE A 171 11.01 -7.63 3.95
N ASN A 172 10.79 -8.26 5.10
CA ASN A 172 10.82 -7.57 6.39
C ASN A 172 12.25 -7.34 6.90
N LYS A 173 13.25 -7.86 6.23
CA LYS A 173 14.64 -7.66 6.63
C LYS A 173 15.07 -6.24 6.29
N LYS A 174 15.82 -5.62 7.23
CA LYS A 174 16.37 -4.30 7.00
C LYS A 174 17.38 -4.37 5.85
N VAL A 175 17.20 -3.51 4.84
CA VAL A 175 18.16 -3.42 3.74
C VAL A 175 19.45 -2.83 4.30
N LYS A 176 20.56 -3.55 4.17
CA LYS A 176 21.86 -3.02 4.51
C LYS A 176 22.26 -1.99 3.45
N ALA A 177 22.50 -0.80 3.90
CA ALA A 177 23.02 0.25 3.03
C ALA A 177 24.40 -0.13 2.46
#